data_cda9dd908f19177540eee001bded1892
#
_entry.id   cda9dd908f19177540eee001bded1892
#
_cell.length_a   1.000
_cell.length_b   1.000
_cell.length_c   1.000
_cell.angle_alpha   90.00
_cell.angle_beta   90.00
_cell.angle_gamma   90.00
#
_symmetry.space_group_name_H-M   'P 1'
#
loop_
_entity.id
_entity.type
_entity.pdbx_description
1 polymer ?
#
loop_
_entity_poly.entity_id
_entity_poly.type
_entity_poly.pdbx_seq_one_letter_code
_entity_poly.pdbx_strand_id
1 'polypeptide(L)'
;MTLSQLQDLLMSHFSIRKDEDGDFRIALSADDDYPHDVICFVRMRDNLIRIFCMSGGYYDLSGSDAAHLQPLINDWNYNKYWPKAYLAQGNDGSWRVEAESVIIVDDDK
;
A
#
# COMPACT_ATOMS: atom_id res chain seq x y z
N MET A 1 0.78 2.43 -21.22
CA MET A 1 -0.08 3.26 -20.33
C MET A 1 0.67 4.52 -19.93
N THR A 2 0.05 5.66 -20.10
CA THR A 2 0.62 6.94 -19.67
C THR A 2 0.17 7.26 -18.25
N LEU A 3 0.84 8.21 -17.61
CA LEU A 3 0.45 8.68 -16.28
C LEU A 3 -0.98 9.23 -16.29
N SER A 4 -1.37 9.94 -17.36
CA SER A 4 -2.73 10.47 -17.51
C SER A 4 -3.77 9.35 -17.61
N GLN A 5 -3.47 8.28 -18.34
CA GLN A 5 -4.35 7.11 -18.44
C GLN A 5 -4.50 6.41 -17.09
N LEU A 6 -3.40 6.28 -16.34
CA LEU A 6 -3.45 5.71 -14.99
C LEU A 6 -4.33 6.57 -14.08
N GLN A 7 -4.15 7.89 -14.11
CA GLN A 7 -4.96 8.81 -13.32
C GLN A 7 -6.44 8.65 -13.64
N ASP A 8 -6.81 8.61 -14.92
CA ASP A 8 -8.21 8.45 -15.35
C ASP A 8 -8.79 7.12 -14.86
N LEU A 9 -8.00 6.05 -14.95
CA LEU A 9 -8.43 4.74 -14.47
C LEU A 9 -8.70 4.75 -12.96
N LEU A 10 -7.80 5.33 -12.18
CA LEU A 10 -7.96 5.41 -10.73
C LEU A 10 -9.16 6.29 -10.36
N MET A 11 -9.34 7.42 -11.03
CA MET A 11 -10.46 8.33 -10.77
C MET A 11 -11.81 7.70 -11.09
N SER A 12 -11.86 6.74 -12.00
CA SER A 12 -13.11 6.04 -12.32
C SER A 12 -13.57 5.09 -11.21
N HIS A 13 -12.69 4.74 -10.28
CA HIS A 13 -12.99 3.80 -9.20
C HIS A 13 -12.84 4.37 -7.80
N PHE A 14 -12.00 5.41 -7.62
CA PHE A 14 -11.64 5.92 -6.31
C PHE A 14 -11.61 7.44 -6.31
N SER A 15 -11.77 8.02 -5.12
CA SER A 15 -11.39 9.40 -4.89
C SER A 15 -9.88 9.44 -4.68
N ILE A 16 -9.17 10.16 -5.53
CA ILE A 16 -7.71 10.20 -5.45
C ILE A 16 -7.22 11.63 -5.25
N ARG A 17 -6.03 11.74 -4.67
CA ARG A 17 -5.32 13.00 -4.52
C ARG A 17 -3.90 12.80 -5.02
N LYS A 18 -3.41 13.73 -5.83
CA LYS A 18 -2.00 13.73 -6.24
C LYS A 18 -1.19 14.48 -5.21
N ASP A 19 -0.14 13.86 -4.67
CA ASP A 19 0.70 14.49 -3.67
C ASP A 19 1.85 15.29 -4.31
N GLU A 20 2.71 15.88 -3.46
CA GLU A 20 3.82 16.71 -3.92
C GLU A 20 4.86 15.92 -4.71
N ASP A 21 4.99 14.63 -4.44
CA ASP A 21 5.93 13.74 -5.13
C ASP A 21 5.38 13.23 -6.46
N GLY A 22 4.14 13.56 -6.78
CA GLY A 22 3.47 13.10 -7.99
C GLY A 22 2.82 11.73 -7.85
N ASP A 23 2.76 11.18 -6.64
CA ASP A 23 2.07 9.93 -6.37
C ASP A 23 0.57 10.17 -6.24
N PHE A 24 -0.23 9.17 -6.62
CA PHE A 24 -1.66 9.20 -6.37
C PHE A 24 -1.94 8.56 -5.00
N ARG A 25 -2.65 9.30 -4.17
CA ARG A 25 -3.01 8.85 -2.83
C ARG A 25 -4.48 8.46 -2.80
N ILE A 26 -4.76 7.26 -2.30
CA ILE A 26 -6.10 6.72 -2.12
C ILE A 26 -6.28 6.42 -0.64
N ALA A 27 -7.30 7.04 -0.03
CA ALA A 27 -7.65 6.75 1.36
C ALA A 27 -8.90 5.89 1.37
N LEU A 28 -8.79 4.69 1.95
CA LEU A 28 -9.90 3.77 2.12
C LEU A 28 -10.32 3.80 3.58
N SER A 29 -11.55 4.27 3.84
CA SER A 29 -12.04 4.42 5.20
C SER A 29 -12.39 3.08 5.82
N ALA A 30 -12.24 2.99 7.16
CA ALA A 30 -12.69 1.83 7.92
C ALA A 30 -14.19 1.59 7.73
N ASP A 31 -14.58 0.34 7.74
CA ASP A 31 -15.99 -0.07 7.72
C ASP A 31 -16.22 -1.22 8.72
N ASP A 32 -17.43 -1.80 8.71
CA ASP A 32 -17.78 -2.85 9.67
C ASP A 32 -16.98 -4.14 9.46
N ASP A 33 -16.60 -4.43 8.22
CA ASP A 33 -15.83 -5.62 7.89
C ASP A 33 -14.33 -5.44 8.12
N TYR A 34 -13.85 -4.20 7.97
CA TYR A 34 -12.45 -3.87 8.14
C TYR A 34 -12.34 -2.57 8.96
N PRO A 35 -12.06 -2.67 10.26
CA PRO A 35 -12.17 -1.53 11.19
C PRO A 35 -11.02 -0.54 11.16
N HIS A 36 -10.13 -0.64 10.18
CA HIS A 36 -8.97 0.25 10.07
C HIS A 36 -8.97 0.98 8.74
N ASP A 37 -8.59 2.25 8.77
CA ASP A 37 -8.32 3.00 7.53
C ASP A 37 -7.09 2.43 6.85
N VAL A 38 -7.08 2.46 5.53
CA VAL A 38 -5.93 2.06 4.72
C VAL A 38 -5.58 3.20 3.79
N ILE A 39 -4.32 3.55 3.72
CA ILE A 39 -3.82 4.56 2.79
C ILE A 39 -2.94 3.86 1.76
N CYS A 40 -3.27 4.07 0.50
CA CYS A 40 -2.51 3.51 -0.62
C CYS A 40 -1.88 4.64 -1.43
N PHE A 41 -0.64 4.43 -1.84
CA PHE A 41 0.07 5.30 -2.75
C PHE A 41 0.33 4.54 -4.04
N VAL A 42 0.04 5.15 -5.17
CA VAL A 42 0.27 4.57 -6.49
C VAL A 42 1.27 5.44 -7.21
N ARG A 43 2.40 4.88 -7.56
CA ARG A 43 3.48 5.57 -8.26
C ARG A 43 3.76 4.89 -9.59
N MET A 44 3.89 5.68 -10.64
CA MET A 44 4.28 5.18 -11.95
C MET A 44 5.64 5.78 -12.33
N ARG A 45 6.59 4.89 -12.64
CA ARG A 45 7.91 5.26 -13.13
C ARG A 45 8.21 4.39 -14.34
N ASP A 46 8.39 5.02 -15.49
CA ASP A 46 8.59 4.31 -16.75
C ASP A 46 7.45 3.31 -16.99
N ASN A 47 7.75 2.03 -17.02
CA ASN A 47 6.76 0.97 -17.22
C ASN A 47 6.42 0.22 -15.93
N LEU A 48 6.77 0.76 -14.77
CA LEU A 48 6.49 0.14 -13.48
C LEU A 48 5.43 0.93 -12.73
N ILE A 49 4.44 0.23 -12.21
CA ILE A 49 3.47 0.77 -11.27
C ILE A 49 3.72 0.11 -9.92
N ARG A 50 4.04 0.92 -8.93
CA ARG A 50 4.20 0.48 -7.56
C ARG A 50 2.98 0.91 -6.75
N ILE A 51 2.36 -0.04 -6.07
CA ILE A 51 1.26 0.20 -5.15
C ILE A 51 1.77 -0.10 -3.74
N PHE A 52 1.70 0.89 -2.88
CA PHE A 52 2.23 0.82 -1.54
C PHE A 52 1.11 1.20 -0.57
N CYS A 53 0.79 0.30 0.36
CA CYS A 53 -0.34 0.48 1.28
C CYS A 53 0.12 0.36 2.70
N MET A 54 -0.50 1.14 3.60
CA MET A 54 -0.24 1.08 5.01
C MET A 54 -1.54 1.20 5.80
N SER A 55 -1.60 0.46 6.88
CA SER A 55 -2.73 0.46 7.80
C SER A 55 -2.69 1.72 8.65
N GLY A 56 -3.79 2.49 8.67
CA GLY A 56 -3.95 3.66 9.52
C GLY A 56 -3.08 4.86 9.20
N GLY A 57 -2.03 4.70 8.43
CA GLY A 57 -1.09 5.77 8.12
C GLY A 57 -0.14 6.14 9.26
N TYR A 58 -0.26 5.51 10.43
CA TYR A 58 0.54 5.80 11.61
C TYR A 58 1.15 4.53 12.18
N TYR A 59 2.23 4.70 12.94
CA TYR A 59 2.85 3.60 13.65
C TYR A 59 2.16 3.45 15.00
N ASP A 60 1.26 2.48 15.12
CA ASP A 60 0.40 2.30 16.29
C ASP A 60 0.48 0.92 16.93
N LEU A 61 1.35 0.05 16.43
CA LEU A 61 1.53 -1.29 16.98
C LEU A 61 2.70 -1.31 17.94
N SER A 62 2.53 -2.03 19.07
CA SER A 62 3.61 -2.26 20.02
C SER A 62 4.60 -3.29 19.49
N GLY A 63 5.76 -3.41 20.14
CA GLY A 63 6.72 -4.47 19.84
C GLY A 63 6.13 -5.87 20.05
N SER A 64 5.25 -6.04 21.03
CA SER A 64 4.54 -7.30 21.27
C SER A 64 3.58 -7.61 20.11
N ASP A 65 2.84 -6.61 19.63
CA ASP A 65 1.96 -6.78 18.46
C ASP A 65 2.77 -7.18 17.23
N ALA A 66 3.90 -6.51 16.99
CA ALA A 66 4.78 -6.81 15.87
C ALA A 66 5.30 -8.26 15.94
N ALA A 67 5.71 -8.70 17.13
CA ALA A 67 6.18 -10.06 17.34
C ALA A 67 5.11 -11.11 17.05
N HIS A 68 3.85 -10.81 17.39
CA HIS A 68 2.72 -11.71 17.10
C HIS A 68 2.39 -11.73 15.60
N LEU A 69 2.54 -10.60 14.91
CA LEU A 69 2.21 -10.49 13.48
C LEU A 69 3.30 -11.08 12.58
N GLN A 70 4.55 -11.13 13.03
CA GLN A 70 5.66 -11.57 12.19
C GLN A 70 5.47 -12.95 11.57
N PRO A 71 5.06 -13.99 12.32
CA PRO A 71 4.82 -15.30 11.71
C PRO A 71 3.69 -15.30 10.68
N LEU A 72 2.64 -14.49 10.92
CA LEU A 72 1.52 -14.37 9.98
C LEU A 72 1.96 -13.69 8.69
N ILE A 73 2.80 -12.67 8.79
CA ILE A 73 3.35 -11.95 7.64
C ILE A 73 4.27 -12.87 6.84
N ASN A 74 5.12 -13.64 7.52
CA ASN A 74 5.99 -14.60 6.86
C ASN A 74 5.19 -15.66 6.10
N ASP A 75 4.11 -16.16 6.73
CA ASP A 75 3.22 -17.14 6.11
C ASP A 75 2.51 -16.54 4.88
N TRP A 76 2.00 -15.32 5.01
CA TRP A 76 1.40 -14.61 3.89
C TRP A 76 2.38 -14.48 2.72
N ASN A 77 3.60 -14.01 2.99
CA ASN A 77 4.61 -13.79 1.95
C ASN A 77 5.06 -15.10 1.30
N TYR A 78 5.06 -16.19 2.04
CA TYR A 78 5.39 -17.51 1.51
C TYR A 78 4.31 -18.02 0.56
N ASN A 79 3.04 -17.82 0.91
CA ASN A 79 1.91 -18.40 0.18
C ASN A 79 1.37 -17.48 -0.91
N LYS A 80 1.64 -16.16 -0.84
CA LYS A 80 1.12 -15.17 -1.78
C LYS A 80 2.24 -14.47 -2.51
N TYR A 81 2.08 -14.33 -3.81
CA TYR A 81 3.08 -13.60 -4.60
C TYR A 81 2.95 -12.08 -4.37
N TRP A 82 1.74 -11.56 -4.47
CA TRP A 82 1.45 -10.14 -4.25
C TRP A 82 0.16 -9.97 -3.44
N PRO A 83 0.06 -8.90 -2.64
CA PRO A 83 1.13 -8.00 -2.24
C PRO A 83 2.11 -8.68 -1.28
N LYS A 84 3.32 -8.18 -1.20
CA LYS A 84 4.25 -8.51 -0.13
C LYS A 84 3.95 -7.64 1.07
N ALA A 85 3.96 -8.21 2.25
CA ALA A 85 3.70 -7.53 3.50
C ALA A 85 4.94 -7.49 4.37
N TYR A 86 5.09 -6.45 5.17
CA TYR A 86 6.22 -6.32 6.09
C TYR A 86 5.87 -5.38 7.24
N LEU A 87 6.68 -5.46 8.29
CA LEU A 87 6.57 -4.57 9.43
C LEU A 87 7.58 -3.44 9.28
N ALA A 88 7.14 -2.22 9.52
CA ALA A 88 7.99 -1.04 9.53
C ALA A 88 7.95 -0.39 10.90
N GLN A 89 9.11 0.05 11.40
CA GLN A 89 9.24 0.69 12.70
C GLN A 89 9.42 2.18 12.54
N GLY A 90 8.66 2.96 13.29
CA GLY A 90 8.81 4.40 13.36
C GLY A 90 9.89 4.83 14.33
N ASN A 91 10.14 6.13 14.37
CA ASN A 91 11.21 6.71 15.19
C ASN A 91 10.96 6.56 16.69
N ASP A 92 9.71 6.40 17.10
CA ASP A 92 9.33 6.22 18.50
C ASP A 92 9.32 4.77 18.96
N GLY A 93 9.72 3.84 18.08
CA GLY A 93 9.72 2.41 18.36
C GLY A 93 8.42 1.70 18.10
N SER A 94 7.34 2.41 17.76
CA SER A 94 6.07 1.79 17.36
C SER A 94 6.16 1.22 15.95
N TRP A 95 5.28 0.27 15.62
CA TRP A 95 5.31 -0.48 14.37
C TRP A 95 4.01 -0.28 13.57
N ARG A 96 4.08 -0.55 12.28
CA ARG A 96 2.89 -0.67 11.41
C ARG A 96 3.11 -1.76 10.37
N VAL A 97 2.00 -2.28 9.84
CA VAL A 97 2.04 -3.20 8.69
C VAL A 97 1.99 -2.40 7.41
N GLU A 98 2.84 -2.75 6.48
CA GLU A 98 2.86 -2.18 5.15
C GLU A 98 2.76 -3.30 4.12
N ALA A 99 2.19 -2.99 2.95
CA ALA A 99 2.07 -3.95 1.86
C ALA A 99 2.46 -3.28 0.55
N GLU A 100 3.03 -4.05 -0.37
CA GLU A 100 3.53 -3.53 -1.63
C GLU A 100 3.26 -4.50 -2.77
N SER A 101 2.82 -3.96 -3.90
CA SER A 101 2.73 -4.67 -5.17
C SER A 101 3.45 -3.88 -6.25
N VAL A 102 4.09 -4.58 -7.18
CA VAL A 102 4.72 -3.96 -8.35
C VAL A 102 4.14 -4.61 -9.60
N ILE A 103 3.72 -3.77 -10.53
CA ILE A 103 3.11 -4.20 -11.79
C ILE A 103 3.96 -3.65 -12.93
N ILE A 104 4.31 -4.51 -13.87
CA ILE A 104 4.99 -4.10 -15.11
C ILE A 104 3.91 -3.87 -16.16
N VAL A 105 3.94 -2.67 -16.75
CA VAL A 105 2.99 -2.31 -17.80
C VAL A 105 3.71 -2.34 -19.14
N ASP A 106 3.17 -3.12 -20.07
CA ASP A 106 3.72 -3.23 -21.42
C ASP A 106 2.88 -2.36 -22.35
N ASP A 107 3.48 -1.27 -22.82
CA ASP A 107 2.82 -0.30 -23.69
C ASP A 107 2.94 -0.64 -25.19
N ASP A 108 3.63 -1.70 -25.52
CA ASP A 108 3.87 -2.08 -26.91
C ASP A 108 2.71 -2.88 -27.53
N LYS A 109 1.60 -2.98 -26.84
CA LYS A 109 0.43 -3.76 -27.28
C LYS A 109 -0.70 -2.89 -27.78
#